data_0110491e8e52ac1dc0905f41b43500f7
#
_entry.id   0110491e8e52ac1dc0905f41b43500f7
#
_cell.length_a   1.000
_cell.length_b   1.000
_cell.length_c   1.000
_cell.angle_alpha   90.00
_cell.angle_beta   90.00
_cell.angle_gamma   90.00
#
_symmetry.space_group_name_H-M   'P 1'
#
loop_
_entity.id
_entity.type
_entity.pdbx_description
1 polymer ?
#
loop_
_entity_poly.entity_id
_entity_poly.type
_entity_poly.pdbx_seq_one_letter_code
_entity_poly.pdbx_strand_id
1 'polypeptide(L)' 'MAERFISLRDVLTRTSLSKTHTYRLINAGDFPRPVPLGPRRVAFIEREVNDWLQARVDARESGT' A
#
# COMPACT_ATOMS: atom_id res chain seq x y z
N MET A 1 13.65 -10.49 -11.01
CA MET A 1 12.34 -10.03 -11.47
C MET A 1 12.17 -8.56 -11.21
N ALA A 2 11.62 -7.86 -12.19
CA ALA A 2 11.40 -6.43 -12.04
C ALA A 2 10.16 -6.19 -11.19
N GLU A 3 10.29 -5.29 -10.24
CA GLU A 3 9.12 -4.85 -9.47
C GLU A 3 8.29 -3.90 -10.32
N ARG A 4 6.99 -3.92 -10.09
CA ARG A 4 6.09 -2.99 -10.75
C ARG A 4 5.71 -1.89 -9.78
N PHE A 5 5.87 -0.65 -10.23
CA PHE A 5 5.50 0.52 -9.42
C PHE A 5 4.10 0.97 -9.77
N ILE A 6 3.36 1.38 -8.74
CA ILE A 6 2.04 1.96 -8.93
C ILE A 6 1.98 3.28 -8.19
N SER A 7 1.10 4.16 -8.64
CA SER A 7 0.97 5.50 -8.06
C SER A 7 0.18 5.45 -6.75
N LEU A 8 0.27 6.55 -5.99
CA LEU A 8 -0.56 6.70 -4.81
C LEU A 8 -2.04 6.63 -5.19
N ARG A 9 -2.42 7.24 -6.32
CA ARG A 9 -3.81 7.17 -6.77
C ARG A 9 -4.26 5.72 -6.94
N ASP A 10 -3.41 4.89 -7.55
CA ASP A 10 -3.74 3.47 -7.72
C ASP A 10 -3.90 2.78 -6.37
N VAL A 11 -3.02 3.10 -5.41
CA VAL A 11 -3.11 2.53 -4.07
C VAL A 11 -4.46 2.89 -3.44
N LEU A 12 -4.85 4.16 -3.52
CA LEU A 12 -6.11 4.60 -2.93
C LEU A 12 -7.30 3.93 -3.59
N THR A 13 -7.23 3.76 -4.92
CA THR A 13 -8.30 3.07 -5.65
C THR A 13 -8.41 1.61 -5.23
N ARG A 14 -7.29 0.93 -5.09
CA ARG A 14 -7.28 -0.51 -4.74
C ARG A 14 -7.71 -0.76 -3.31
N THR A 15 -7.34 0.13 -2.39
CA THR A 15 -7.60 -0.06 -0.96
C THR A 15 -8.88 0.62 -0.50
N SER A 16 -9.38 1.57 -1.27
CA SER A 16 -10.51 2.42 -0.89
C SER A 16 -10.23 3.27 0.35
N LEU A 17 -8.96 3.44 0.70
CA LEU A 17 -8.57 4.28 1.82
C LEU A 17 -8.38 5.72 1.37
N SER A 18 -8.53 6.66 2.30
CA SER A 18 -8.19 8.05 2.03
C SER A 18 -6.67 8.22 2.06
N LYS A 19 -6.18 9.30 1.47
CA LYS A 19 -4.76 9.61 1.50
C LYS A 19 -4.26 9.76 2.94
N THR A 20 -5.02 10.49 3.75
CA THR A 20 -4.66 10.72 5.16
C THR A 20 -4.55 9.40 5.91
N HIS A 21 -5.53 8.52 5.73
CA HIS A 21 -5.53 7.23 6.42
C HIS A 21 -4.35 6.38 5.97
N THR A 22 -4.06 6.38 4.66
CA THR A 22 -2.95 5.60 4.12
C THR A 22 -1.63 6.04 4.74
N TYR A 23 -1.38 7.35 4.81
CA TYR A 23 -0.14 7.84 5.39
C TYR A 23 -0.07 7.61 6.89
N ARG A 24 -1.20 7.62 7.57
CA ARG A 24 -1.22 7.26 8.99
C ARG A 24 -0.77 5.81 9.19
N LEU A 25 -1.24 4.91 8.35
CA LEU A 25 -0.81 3.51 8.41
C LEU A 25 0.68 3.36 8.07
N ILE A 26 1.16 4.10 7.09
CA ILE A 26 2.58 4.07 6.73
C ILE A 26 3.43 4.51 7.92
N ASN A 27 3.04 5.59 8.58
CA ASN A 27 3.79 6.11 9.73
C ASN A 27 3.75 5.16 10.92
N ALA A 28 2.69 4.39 11.04
CA ALA A 28 2.56 3.40 12.11
C ALA A 28 3.28 2.08 11.79
N GLY A 29 3.82 1.95 10.58
CA GLY A 29 4.46 0.71 10.16
C GLY A 29 3.48 -0.38 9.73
N ASP A 30 2.23 0.00 9.46
CA ASP A 30 1.17 -0.96 9.12
C ASP A 30 0.83 -1.00 7.64
N PHE A 31 1.57 -0.28 6.83
CA PHE A 31 1.36 -0.28 5.38
C PHE A 31 2.71 -0.16 4.69
N PRO A 32 2.88 -0.76 3.50
CA PRO A 32 4.15 -0.69 2.78
C PRO A 32 4.59 0.75 2.53
N ARG A 33 5.88 1.01 2.71
CA ARG A 33 6.42 2.34 2.54
C ARG A 33 6.57 2.69 1.07
N PRO A 34 6.30 3.95 0.70
CA PRO A 34 6.52 4.38 -0.67
C PRO A 34 8.00 4.43 -1.01
N VAL A 35 8.32 4.22 -2.28
CA VAL A 35 9.67 4.31 -2.80
C VAL A 35 9.83 5.69 -3.42
N PRO A 36 10.80 6.49 -2.99
CA PRO A 36 11.03 7.81 -3.61
C PRO A 36 11.64 7.62 -5.00
N LEU A 37 11.04 8.27 -5.99
CA LEU A 37 11.50 8.21 -7.36
C LEU A 37 12.15 9.53 -7.81
N GLY A 38 12.05 10.58 -7.01
CA GLY A 38 12.59 11.88 -7.31
C GLY A 38 12.19 12.85 -6.22
N PRO A 39 12.52 14.16 -6.37
CA PRO A 39 12.31 15.13 -5.30
C PRO A 39 10.89 15.22 -4.77
N ARG A 40 9.90 14.97 -5.61
CA ARG A 40 8.50 15.06 -5.21
C ARG A 40 7.68 13.88 -5.74
N ARG A 41 8.36 12.81 -6.09
CA ARG A 41 7.71 11.66 -6.66
C ARG A 41 7.93 10.43 -5.80
N VAL A 42 6.85 9.76 -5.49
CA VAL A 42 6.90 8.47 -4.80
C VAL A 42 6.01 7.49 -5.55
N ALA A 43 6.32 6.22 -5.39
CA ALA A 43 5.51 5.15 -5.94
C ALA A 43 5.48 4.01 -4.93
N PHE A 44 4.59 3.09 -5.13
CA PHE A 44 4.47 1.92 -4.28
C PHE A 44 4.77 0.68 -5.11
N ILE A 45 5.27 -0.35 -4.46
CA ILE A 45 5.54 -1.62 -5.13
C ILE A 45 4.24 -2.41 -5.17
N GLU A 46 3.78 -2.74 -6.37
CA GLU A 46 2.49 -3.40 -6.56
C GLU A 46 2.37 -4.69 -5.75
N ARG A 47 3.42 -5.50 -5.77
CA ARG A 47 3.42 -6.77 -5.03
C ARG A 47 3.17 -6.54 -3.53
N GLU A 48 3.82 -5.53 -2.96
CA GLU A 48 3.68 -5.25 -1.54
C GLU A 48 2.26 -4.80 -1.19
N VAL A 49 1.67 -3.98 -2.04
CA VAL A 49 0.30 -3.51 -1.82
C VAL A 49 -0.68 -4.67 -1.93
N ASN A 50 -0.49 -5.52 -2.93
CA ASN A 50 -1.36 -6.69 -3.10
C ASN A 50 -1.21 -7.67 -1.94
N ASP A 51 0.02 -7.87 -1.45
CA ASP A 51 0.26 -8.75 -0.29
C ASP A 51 -0.42 -8.18 0.96
N TRP A 52 -0.36 -6.86 1.13
CA TRP A 52 -1.02 -6.21 2.27
C TRP A 52 -2.54 -6.43 2.21
N LEU A 53 -3.12 -6.27 1.02
CA LEU A 53 -4.55 -6.50 0.82
C LEU A 53 -4.91 -7.96 1.10
N GLN A 54 -4.09 -8.89 0.62
CA GLN A 54 -4.34 -10.30 0.85
C GLN A 54 -4.26 -10.65 2.34
N ALA A 55 -3.33 -10.04 3.05
CA ALA A 55 -3.21 -10.25 4.48
C ALA A 55 -4.46 -9.77 5.23
N ARG A 56 -5.08 -8.70 4.75
CA ARG A 56 -6.34 -8.23 5.35
C ARG A 56 -7.48 -9.21 5.12
N VAL A 57 -7.55 -9.77 3.90
CA VAL A 57 -8.55 -10.78 3.60
C VAL A 57 -8.33 -12.01 4.48
N ASP A 58 -7.10 -12.45 4.60
CA ASP A 58 -6.75 -13.62 5.40
C ASP A 58 -7.08 -13.40 6.88
N ALA A 59 -6.84 -12.20 7.39
CA ALA A 59 -7.14 -11.88 8.78
C ALA A 59 -8.64 -11.98 9.06
N ARG A 60 -9.48 -11.57 8.11
CA ARG A 60 -10.92 -11.71 8.24
C ARG A 60 -11.34 -13.18 8.29
N GLU A 61 -10.70 -13.99 7.44
CA GLU A 61 -11.06 -15.40 7.34
C GLU A 61 -10.53 -16.22 8.51
N SER A 62 -9.51 -15.71 9.20
CA SER A 62 -8.88 -16.42 10.30
C SER A 62 -9.64 -16.30 11.63
N GLY A 63 -10.87 -15.90 11.60
CA GLY A 63 -11.70 -16.04 12.76
C GLY A 63 -12.05 -14.78 13.52
N THR A 64 -12.11 -13.69 12.86
CA THR A 64 -12.67 -12.50 13.52
C THR A 64 -13.84 -11.98 12.74
#